data_241740dd8444fbe90ad502c5a69e3314
#
_entry.id   241740dd8444fbe90ad502c5a69e3314
#
_cell.length_a   1.000
_cell.length_b   1.000
_cell.length_c   1.000
_cell.angle_alpha   90.00
_cell.angle_beta   90.00
_cell.angle_gamma   90.00
#
_symmetry.space_group_name_H-M   'P 1'
#
loop_
_entity.id
_entity.type
_entity.pdbx_description
1 polymer ?
#
loop_
_entity_poly.entity_id
_entity_poly.type
_entity_poly.pdbx_seq_one_letter_code
_entity_poly.pdbx_strand_id
1 'polypeptide(L)'
;MTAYFITATGTDCGKTFITAALLAAARARGLSAHAYKPVMSGWRAEDTASDAHLLRAAGGNQQSLDALSCYRFAAPLSPHQAAAKEGTTIDWEQLVGWCRTHVATATPQSPCYLEGAGGVMTPITTTRTMRDLAAALAIPVILVSGTALGSISHTLTAIEALRAVNVPIHALILNESADSTIPLAEAHTAIAPFVRSIPHCLVQPHVASLTQAESFAALL
;
A
#
# COMPACT_ATOMS: atom_id res chain seq x y z
N MET A 1 -15.31 -7.51 4.12
CA MET A 1 -15.11 -6.45 3.11
C MET A 1 -13.98 -6.92 2.22
N THR A 2 -14.02 -6.66 0.93
CA THR A 2 -13.14 -7.33 -0.04
C THR A 2 -12.24 -6.37 -0.83
N ALA A 3 -12.26 -5.09 -0.43
CA ALA A 3 -11.35 -4.08 -0.96
C ALA A 3 -10.58 -3.42 0.19
N TYR A 4 -9.29 -3.17 -0.02
CA TYR A 4 -8.38 -2.59 0.96
C TYR A 4 -7.49 -1.52 0.31
N PHE A 5 -7.22 -0.45 1.07
CA PHE A 5 -6.23 0.53 0.68
C PHE A 5 -4.89 0.21 1.38
N ILE A 6 -3.86 -0.09 0.61
CA ILE A 6 -2.52 -0.37 1.14
C ILE A 6 -1.76 0.95 1.22
N THR A 7 -1.39 1.37 2.41
CA THR A 7 -0.56 2.55 2.64
C THR A 7 0.59 2.23 3.58
N ALA A 8 1.47 3.19 3.84
CA ALA A 8 2.60 2.96 4.72
C ALA A 8 2.94 4.18 5.58
N THR A 9 3.85 4.00 6.51
CA THR A 9 4.41 5.08 7.32
C THR A 9 5.35 5.99 6.52
N GLY A 10 5.84 5.54 5.36
CA GLY A 10 6.74 6.28 4.49
C GLY A 10 7.01 5.59 3.16
N THR A 11 8.01 6.07 2.44
CA THR A 11 8.56 5.41 1.26
C THR A 11 9.45 4.23 1.72
N ASP A 12 9.64 3.25 0.84
CA ASP A 12 10.51 2.07 1.05
C ASP A 12 10.19 1.18 2.27
N CYS A 13 8.98 1.33 2.85
CA CYS A 13 8.49 0.43 3.89
C CYS A 13 8.05 -0.96 3.36
N GLY A 14 8.13 -1.20 2.05
CA GLY A 14 7.78 -2.48 1.42
C GLY A 14 6.31 -2.64 1.06
N LYS A 15 5.56 -1.55 0.80
CA LYS A 15 4.15 -1.63 0.36
C LYS A 15 3.96 -2.61 -0.79
N THR A 16 4.73 -2.44 -1.87
CA THR A 16 4.59 -3.24 -3.09
C THR A 16 4.93 -4.70 -2.84
N PHE A 17 5.92 -4.99 -1.99
CA PHE A 17 6.21 -6.36 -1.56
C PHE A 17 5.01 -6.98 -0.83
N ILE A 18 4.44 -6.26 0.14
CA ILE A 18 3.27 -6.74 0.91
C ILE A 18 2.04 -6.91 0.01
N THR A 19 1.78 -5.95 -0.90
CA THR A 19 0.67 -6.06 -1.87
C THR A 19 0.86 -7.30 -2.77
N ALA A 20 2.07 -7.53 -3.25
CA ALA A 20 2.39 -8.71 -4.06
C ALA A 20 2.25 -10.02 -3.26
N ALA A 21 2.64 -10.03 -1.98
CA ALA A 21 2.47 -11.19 -1.10
C ALA A 21 0.97 -11.49 -0.83
N LEU A 22 0.14 -10.46 -0.65
CA LEU A 22 -1.32 -10.61 -0.55
C LEU A 22 -1.93 -11.20 -1.83
N LEU A 23 -1.50 -10.72 -3.01
CA LEU A 23 -1.92 -11.28 -4.30
C LEU A 23 -1.52 -12.76 -4.44
N ALA A 24 -0.29 -13.10 -4.10
CA ALA A 24 0.22 -14.46 -4.15
C ALA A 24 -0.55 -15.38 -3.18
N ALA A 25 -0.81 -14.92 -1.96
CA ALA A 25 -1.60 -15.66 -0.96
C ALA A 25 -3.07 -15.88 -1.42
N ALA A 26 -3.68 -14.86 -2.03
CA ALA A 26 -5.03 -14.98 -2.60
C ALA A 26 -5.06 -16.02 -3.74
N ARG A 27 -4.11 -15.97 -4.67
CA ARG A 27 -4.00 -16.95 -5.75
C ARG A 27 -3.80 -18.38 -5.25
N ALA A 28 -2.98 -18.57 -4.22
CA ALA A 28 -2.76 -19.88 -3.62
C ALA A 28 -4.07 -20.49 -3.05
N ARG A 29 -5.07 -19.63 -2.74
CA ARG A 29 -6.42 -20.01 -2.33
C ARG A 29 -7.43 -20.10 -3.46
N GLY A 30 -7.00 -19.93 -4.70
CA GLY A 30 -7.89 -19.94 -5.87
C GLY A 30 -8.71 -18.67 -6.06
N LEU A 31 -8.34 -17.56 -5.39
CA LEU A 31 -9.00 -16.27 -5.56
C LEU A 31 -8.40 -15.49 -6.74
N SER A 32 -9.22 -14.70 -7.42
CA SER A 32 -8.82 -13.82 -8.53
C SER A 32 -8.56 -12.40 -8.04
N ALA A 33 -7.61 -12.22 -7.12
CA ALA A 33 -7.28 -10.92 -6.54
C ALA A 33 -6.66 -9.97 -7.56
N HIS A 34 -6.99 -8.69 -7.46
CA HIS A 34 -6.46 -7.60 -8.28
C HIS A 34 -5.77 -6.54 -7.42
N ALA A 35 -4.67 -5.99 -7.92
CA ALA A 35 -4.04 -4.83 -7.34
C ALA A 35 -3.98 -3.69 -8.35
N TYR A 36 -4.09 -2.47 -7.83
CA TYR A 36 -3.97 -1.23 -8.59
C TYR A 36 -3.09 -0.26 -7.82
N LYS A 37 -2.33 0.53 -8.54
CA LYS A 37 -1.51 1.61 -7.98
C LYS A 37 -1.95 2.93 -8.61
N PRO A 38 -2.95 3.63 -8.03
CA PRO A 38 -3.62 4.75 -8.67
C PRO A 38 -2.70 5.85 -9.19
N VAL A 39 -1.59 6.10 -8.48
CA VAL A 39 -0.54 7.02 -8.91
C VAL A 39 0.82 6.35 -8.80
N MET A 40 1.58 6.37 -9.88
CA MET A 40 2.98 5.93 -9.91
C MET A 40 3.90 7.12 -10.17
N SER A 41 4.97 7.22 -9.38
CA SER A 41 6.10 8.14 -9.59
C SER A 41 7.36 7.33 -9.83
N GLY A 42 8.30 7.86 -10.59
CA GLY A 42 9.50 7.12 -11.02
C GLY A 42 9.20 6.07 -12.10
N TRP A 43 8.07 6.19 -12.79
CA TRP A 43 7.64 5.25 -13.82
C TRP A 43 8.53 5.31 -15.07
N ARG A 44 8.96 4.15 -15.53
CA ARG A 44 9.62 3.95 -16.84
C ARG A 44 9.06 2.68 -17.47
N ALA A 45 8.64 2.78 -18.73
CA ALA A 45 7.99 1.65 -19.43
C ALA A 45 8.91 0.43 -19.59
N GLU A 46 10.20 0.67 -19.76
CA GLU A 46 11.25 -0.35 -19.93
C GLU A 46 11.73 -0.98 -18.61
N ASP A 47 11.36 -0.42 -17.46
CA ASP A 47 11.79 -0.93 -16.15
C ASP A 47 10.96 -2.11 -15.71
N THR A 48 11.43 -3.31 -16.03
CA THR A 48 10.78 -4.57 -15.65
C THR A 48 10.85 -4.90 -14.15
N ALA A 49 11.64 -4.16 -13.38
CA ALA A 49 11.73 -4.30 -11.92
C ALA A 49 10.79 -3.33 -11.18
N SER A 50 10.01 -2.51 -11.91
CA SER A 50 9.09 -1.55 -11.31
C SER A 50 7.97 -2.21 -10.51
N ASP A 51 7.39 -1.44 -9.59
CA ASP A 51 6.22 -1.86 -8.78
C ASP A 51 5.09 -2.44 -9.64
N ALA A 52 4.82 -1.84 -10.81
CA ALA A 52 3.78 -2.32 -11.71
C ALA A 52 4.06 -3.73 -12.25
N HIS A 53 5.29 -4.03 -12.62
CA HIS A 53 5.67 -5.36 -13.09
C HIS A 53 5.61 -6.39 -11.96
N LEU A 54 6.03 -6.02 -10.74
CA LEU A 54 5.94 -6.89 -9.58
C LEU A 54 4.48 -7.21 -9.23
N LEU A 55 3.61 -6.21 -9.18
CA LEU A 55 2.17 -6.40 -8.91
C LEU A 55 1.50 -7.23 -9.99
N ARG A 56 1.79 -6.95 -11.26
CA ARG A 56 1.27 -7.72 -12.39
C ARG A 56 1.68 -9.19 -12.33
N ALA A 57 2.96 -9.46 -12.08
CA ALA A 57 3.48 -10.83 -11.97
C ALA A 57 2.84 -11.58 -10.80
N ALA A 58 2.75 -10.96 -9.61
CA ALA A 58 2.11 -11.53 -8.44
C ALA A 58 0.61 -11.83 -8.68
N GLY A 59 -0.10 -10.96 -9.41
CA GLY A 59 -1.48 -11.15 -9.86
C GLY A 59 -1.67 -12.16 -11.00
N GLY A 60 -0.61 -12.82 -11.47
CA GLY A 60 -0.68 -13.83 -12.55
C GLY A 60 -0.76 -13.24 -13.95
N ASN A 61 -0.27 -12.02 -14.16
CA ASN A 61 -0.23 -11.32 -15.46
C ASN A 61 -1.60 -11.07 -16.12
N GLN A 62 -2.68 -11.09 -15.35
CA GLN A 62 -4.05 -10.92 -15.89
C GLN A 62 -4.36 -9.48 -16.30
N GLN A 63 -3.70 -8.49 -15.69
CA GLN A 63 -3.90 -7.08 -15.96
C GLN A 63 -2.82 -6.54 -16.93
N SER A 64 -3.21 -5.60 -17.80
CA SER A 64 -2.21 -4.82 -18.54
C SER A 64 -1.54 -3.81 -17.63
N LEU A 65 -0.31 -3.39 -17.94
CA LEU A 65 0.39 -2.34 -17.17
C LEU A 65 -0.39 -1.02 -17.18
N ASP A 66 -1.07 -0.73 -18.28
CA ASP A 66 -1.88 0.49 -18.43
C ASP A 66 -3.10 0.50 -17.52
N ALA A 67 -3.69 -0.67 -17.27
CA ALA A 67 -4.86 -0.80 -16.39
C ALA A 67 -4.53 -0.66 -14.89
N LEU A 68 -3.25 -0.72 -14.52
CA LEU A 68 -2.85 -0.68 -13.11
C LEU A 68 -2.88 0.72 -12.50
N SER A 69 -2.89 1.79 -13.30
CA SER A 69 -2.62 3.13 -12.80
C SER A 69 -3.44 4.20 -13.54
N CYS A 70 -3.99 5.14 -12.78
CA CYS A 70 -4.66 6.32 -13.32
C CYS A 70 -3.66 7.38 -13.78
N TYR A 71 -2.60 7.59 -13.00
CA TYR A 71 -1.52 8.54 -13.29
C TYR A 71 -0.15 7.89 -13.20
N ARG A 72 0.73 8.24 -14.14
CA ARG A 72 2.12 7.77 -14.19
C ARG A 72 3.04 8.93 -14.47
N PHE A 73 4.05 9.12 -13.64
CA PHE A 73 5.04 10.20 -13.74
C PHE A 73 6.44 9.62 -13.76
N ALA A 74 7.31 10.14 -14.64
CA ALA A 74 8.70 9.70 -14.75
C ALA A 74 9.55 10.16 -13.56
N ALA A 75 9.22 11.29 -12.94
CA ALA A 75 9.99 11.82 -11.82
C ALA A 75 9.75 11.00 -10.54
N PRO A 76 10.81 10.51 -9.84
CA PRO A 76 10.68 9.76 -8.59
C PRO A 76 10.47 10.72 -7.39
N LEU A 77 9.34 11.40 -7.37
CA LEU A 77 8.96 12.39 -6.38
C LEU A 77 7.58 12.06 -5.80
N SER A 78 7.13 12.83 -4.80
CA SER A 78 5.73 12.72 -4.37
C SER A 78 4.77 12.99 -5.54
N PRO A 79 3.58 12.38 -5.60
CA PRO A 79 2.65 12.54 -6.71
C PRO A 79 2.44 13.98 -7.17
N HIS A 80 2.16 14.88 -6.22
CA HIS A 80 1.99 16.32 -6.50
C HIS A 80 3.23 16.95 -7.16
N GLN A 81 4.43 16.67 -6.64
CA GLN A 81 5.67 17.22 -7.18
C GLN A 81 6.03 16.61 -8.54
N ALA A 82 5.77 15.31 -8.72
CA ALA A 82 6.00 14.62 -9.97
C ALA A 82 5.12 15.18 -11.09
N ALA A 83 3.84 15.39 -10.82
CA ALA A 83 2.90 16.01 -11.74
C ALA A 83 3.33 17.45 -12.10
N ALA A 84 3.68 18.28 -11.11
CA ALA A 84 4.14 19.65 -11.32
C ALA A 84 5.41 19.72 -12.19
N LYS A 85 6.35 18.77 -11.99
CA LYS A 85 7.58 18.70 -12.79
C LYS A 85 7.31 18.37 -14.26
N GLU A 86 6.21 17.70 -14.56
CA GLU A 86 5.76 17.38 -15.93
C GLU A 86 4.74 18.41 -16.46
N GLY A 87 4.58 19.56 -15.78
CA GLY A 87 3.71 20.64 -16.21
C GLY A 87 2.20 20.30 -16.13
N THR A 88 1.84 19.33 -15.29
CA THR A 88 0.46 18.89 -15.13
C THR A 88 0.03 18.86 -13.66
N THR A 89 -1.23 18.50 -13.42
CA THR A 89 -1.80 18.33 -12.08
C THR A 89 -2.62 17.05 -12.03
N ILE A 90 -2.75 16.48 -10.84
CA ILE A 90 -3.64 15.34 -10.61
C ILE A 90 -5.06 15.89 -10.35
N ASP A 91 -5.99 15.53 -11.20
CA ASP A 91 -7.41 15.78 -10.97
C ASP A 91 -7.91 14.82 -9.87
N TRP A 92 -8.34 15.40 -8.76
CA TRP A 92 -8.78 14.66 -7.58
C TRP A 92 -10.04 13.83 -7.85
N GLU A 93 -11.03 14.41 -8.53
CA GLU A 93 -12.31 13.73 -8.80
C GLU A 93 -12.12 12.57 -9.79
N GLN A 94 -11.27 12.77 -10.80
CA GLN A 94 -10.89 11.72 -11.74
C GLN A 94 -10.20 10.57 -11.00
N LEU A 95 -9.23 10.88 -10.10
CA LEU A 95 -8.50 9.87 -9.33
C LEU A 95 -9.42 9.06 -8.42
N VAL A 96 -10.27 9.75 -7.65
CA VAL A 96 -11.24 9.11 -6.75
C VAL A 96 -12.25 8.27 -7.54
N GLY A 97 -12.77 8.81 -8.65
CA GLY A 97 -13.70 8.11 -9.55
C GLY A 97 -13.08 6.83 -10.10
N TRP A 98 -11.84 6.92 -10.59
CA TRP A 98 -11.08 5.76 -11.09
C TRP A 98 -10.88 4.68 -10.00
N CYS A 99 -10.50 5.07 -8.80
CA CYS A 99 -10.35 4.13 -7.68
C CYS A 99 -11.69 3.45 -7.34
N ARG A 100 -12.78 4.22 -7.28
CA ARG A 100 -14.12 3.70 -6.96
C ARG A 100 -14.62 2.67 -7.97
N THR A 101 -14.34 2.84 -9.26
CA THR A 101 -14.69 1.82 -10.28
C THR A 101 -14.05 0.48 -9.96
N HIS A 102 -12.81 0.45 -9.56
CA HIS A 102 -12.11 -0.79 -9.20
C HIS A 102 -12.57 -1.36 -7.86
N VAL A 103 -12.81 -0.53 -6.85
CA VAL A 103 -13.37 -0.95 -5.55
C VAL A 103 -14.75 -1.60 -5.74
N ALA A 104 -15.59 -1.05 -6.63
CA ALA A 104 -16.92 -1.57 -6.89
C ALA A 104 -16.95 -2.97 -7.53
N THR A 105 -15.87 -3.41 -8.16
CA THR A 105 -15.76 -4.76 -8.74
C THR A 105 -15.30 -5.82 -7.74
N ALA A 106 -14.91 -5.42 -6.53
CA ALA A 106 -14.38 -6.34 -5.52
C ALA A 106 -15.46 -7.27 -4.96
N THR A 107 -15.14 -8.56 -4.92
CA THR A 107 -15.98 -9.62 -4.33
C THR A 107 -15.14 -10.53 -3.42
N PRO A 108 -15.74 -11.39 -2.59
CA PRO A 108 -14.97 -12.36 -1.81
C PRO A 108 -14.08 -13.27 -2.66
N GLN A 109 -14.47 -13.58 -3.90
CA GLN A 109 -13.69 -14.37 -4.84
C GLN A 109 -12.69 -13.55 -5.64
N SER A 110 -12.83 -12.22 -5.64
CA SER A 110 -11.99 -11.28 -6.37
C SER A 110 -11.69 -10.04 -5.51
N PRO A 111 -10.85 -10.17 -4.45
CA PRO A 111 -10.47 -9.05 -3.62
C PRO A 111 -9.66 -8.01 -4.40
N CYS A 112 -9.81 -6.74 -3.99
CA CYS A 112 -9.16 -5.58 -4.61
C CYS A 112 -8.22 -4.89 -3.63
N TYR A 113 -6.99 -4.65 -4.05
CA TYR A 113 -5.98 -3.91 -3.31
C TYR A 113 -5.61 -2.64 -4.06
N LEU A 114 -5.84 -1.47 -3.44
CA LEU A 114 -5.39 -0.18 -3.95
C LEU A 114 -4.12 0.25 -3.22
N GLU A 115 -2.99 0.25 -3.91
CA GLU A 115 -1.71 0.64 -3.32
C GLU A 115 -1.44 2.13 -3.48
N GLY A 116 -1.30 2.84 -2.36
CA GLY A 116 -0.91 4.25 -2.33
C GLY A 116 0.57 4.48 -2.66
N ALA A 117 0.93 5.72 -2.94
CA ALA A 117 2.31 6.17 -3.15
C ALA A 117 2.84 6.85 -1.88
N GLY A 118 4.08 6.52 -1.48
CA GLY A 118 4.69 7.06 -0.27
C GLY A 118 3.98 6.66 1.03
N GLY A 119 3.89 7.56 1.99
CA GLY A 119 3.22 7.33 3.27
C GLY A 119 1.81 7.93 3.34
N VAL A 120 1.15 7.72 4.49
CA VAL A 120 -0.23 8.20 4.78
C VAL A 120 -0.42 9.69 4.46
N MET A 121 0.54 10.54 4.79
CA MET A 121 0.46 11.99 4.59
C MET A 121 1.15 12.47 3.30
N THR A 122 1.51 11.58 2.37
CA THR A 122 2.12 11.99 1.10
C THR A 122 1.14 12.82 0.28
N PRO A 123 1.53 14.02 -0.18
CA PRO A 123 0.67 14.89 -0.99
C PRO A 123 0.37 14.29 -2.36
N ILE A 124 -0.91 14.27 -2.73
CA ILE A 124 -1.42 13.93 -4.07
C ILE A 124 -1.64 15.19 -4.89
N THR A 125 -2.24 16.20 -4.25
CA THR A 125 -2.46 17.52 -4.81
C THR A 125 -1.89 18.58 -3.86
N THR A 126 -2.12 19.85 -4.12
CA THR A 126 -1.75 20.95 -3.22
C THR A 126 -2.47 20.91 -1.85
N THR A 127 -3.59 20.20 -1.75
CA THR A 127 -4.46 20.20 -0.56
C THR A 127 -4.92 18.81 -0.13
N ARG A 128 -4.61 17.75 -0.89
CA ARG A 128 -5.04 16.37 -0.65
C ARG A 128 -3.85 15.44 -0.49
N THR A 129 -3.97 14.50 0.43
CA THR A 129 -2.95 13.50 0.75
C THR A 129 -3.46 12.08 0.49
N MET A 130 -2.61 11.07 0.65
CA MET A 130 -3.01 9.65 0.59
C MET A 130 -4.04 9.30 1.66
N ARG A 131 -3.99 9.93 2.84
CA ARG A 131 -5.01 9.82 3.88
C ARG A 131 -6.38 10.27 3.37
N ASP A 132 -6.43 11.40 2.66
CA ASP A 132 -7.68 11.93 2.13
C ASP A 132 -8.26 10.99 1.05
N LEU A 133 -7.39 10.34 0.26
CA LEU A 133 -7.83 9.33 -0.70
C LEU A 133 -8.43 8.10 0.01
N ALA A 134 -7.76 7.58 1.05
CA ALA A 134 -8.28 6.47 1.84
C ALA A 134 -9.65 6.82 2.46
N ALA A 135 -9.80 8.03 3.00
CA ALA A 135 -11.08 8.53 3.54
C ALA A 135 -12.17 8.65 2.47
N ALA A 136 -11.83 9.20 1.29
CA ALA A 136 -12.77 9.35 0.18
C ALA A 136 -13.27 8.01 -0.38
N LEU A 137 -12.46 6.95 -0.29
CA LEU A 137 -12.83 5.61 -0.74
C LEU A 137 -13.67 4.85 0.28
N ALA A 138 -13.64 5.25 1.55
CA ALA A 138 -14.36 4.61 2.67
C ALA A 138 -14.11 3.08 2.77
N ILE A 139 -12.90 2.64 2.42
CA ILE A 139 -12.47 1.23 2.56
C ILE A 139 -11.41 1.11 3.65
N PRO A 140 -11.28 -0.07 4.32
CA PRO A 140 -10.28 -0.26 5.36
C PRO A 140 -8.86 -0.21 4.80
N VAL A 141 -7.95 0.21 5.66
CA VAL A 141 -6.52 0.33 5.37
C VAL A 141 -5.75 -0.89 5.88
N ILE A 142 -4.80 -1.36 5.09
CA ILE A 142 -3.66 -2.16 5.56
C ILE A 142 -2.47 -1.21 5.63
N LEU A 143 -1.97 -0.94 6.84
CA LEU A 143 -0.86 -0.05 7.09
C LEU A 143 0.45 -0.85 7.15
N VAL A 144 1.40 -0.52 6.30
CA VAL A 144 2.74 -1.13 6.29
C VAL A 144 3.72 -0.19 6.97
N SER A 145 4.48 -0.70 7.92
CA SER A 145 5.57 0.02 8.59
C SER A 145 6.87 -0.73 8.41
N GLY A 146 7.95 0.01 8.15
CA GLY A 146 9.31 -0.53 8.29
C GLY A 146 9.72 -0.66 9.77
N THR A 147 10.95 -1.14 10.01
CA THR A 147 11.52 -1.33 11.35
C THR A 147 12.84 -0.57 11.55
N ALA A 148 13.20 0.33 10.65
CA ALA A 148 14.33 1.23 10.80
C ALA A 148 14.16 2.18 12.02
N LEU A 149 15.24 2.79 12.47
CA LEU A 149 15.20 3.72 13.60
C LEU A 149 14.16 4.84 13.36
N GLY A 150 13.32 5.08 14.37
CA GLY A 150 12.20 6.04 14.30
C GLY A 150 10.87 5.45 13.81
N SER A 151 10.83 4.23 13.28
CA SER A 151 9.64 3.60 12.70
C SER A 151 8.47 3.51 13.70
N ILE A 152 8.72 3.29 14.99
CA ILE A 152 7.66 3.25 16.02
C ILE A 152 6.92 4.59 16.06
N SER A 153 7.66 5.70 16.14
CA SER A 153 7.05 7.06 16.13
C SER A 153 6.27 7.29 14.82
N HIS A 154 6.86 6.96 13.68
CA HIS A 154 6.20 7.11 12.38
C HIS A 154 4.92 6.28 12.30
N THR A 155 4.93 5.07 12.85
CA THR A 155 3.77 4.17 12.86
C THR A 155 2.63 4.75 13.69
N LEU A 156 2.92 5.19 14.90
CA LEU A 156 1.91 5.79 15.78
C LEU A 156 1.34 7.07 15.18
N THR A 157 2.18 7.93 14.60
CA THR A 157 1.74 9.14 13.90
C THR A 157 0.83 8.81 12.70
N ALA A 158 1.17 7.80 11.91
CA ALA A 158 0.35 7.36 10.77
C ALA A 158 -1.01 6.81 11.24
N ILE A 159 -1.04 6.03 12.32
CA ILE A 159 -2.27 5.53 12.94
C ILE A 159 -3.16 6.68 13.39
N GLU A 160 -2.60 7.66 14.10
CA GLU A 160 -3.37 8.83 14.55
C GLU A 160 -3.88 9.68 13.38
N ALA A 161 -3.09 9.84 12.32
CA ALA A 161 -3.53 10.54 11.11
C ALA A 161 -4.74 9.85 10.44
N LEU A 162 -4.78 8.52 10.40
CA LEU A 162 -5.91 7.75 9.86
C LEU A 162 -7.12 7.82 10.77
N ARG A 163 -6.93 7.70 12.11
CA ARG A 163 -8.00 7.81 13.10
C ARG A 163 -8.67 9.17 13.08
N ALA A 164 -7.90 10.25 12.91
CA ALA A 164 -8.42 11.62 12.86
C ALA A 164 -9.44 11.88 11.75
N VAL A 165 -9.48 11.01 10.73
CA VAL A 165 -10.46 11.06 9.63
C VAL A 165 -11.36 9.83 9.58
N ASN A 166 -11.43 9.07 10.68
CA ASN A 166 -12.26 7.87 10.85
C ASN A 166 -12.02 6.78 9.79
N VAL A 167 -10.81 6.65 9.27
CA VAL A 167 -10.43 5.56 8.37
C VAL A 167 -10.12 4.30 9.19
N PRO A 168 -10.85 3.20 9.00
CA PRO A 168 -10.62 1.96 9.74
C PRO A 168 -9.30 1.32 9.31
N ILE A 169 -8.48 0.93 10.27
CA ILE A 169 -7.26 0.17 10.04
C ILE A 169 -7.57 -1.31 10.26
N HIS A 170 -7.57 -2.08 9.18
CA HIS A 170 -7.81 -3.52 9.21
C HIS A 170 -6.60 -4.29 9.72
N ALA A 171 -5.41 -3.90 9.27
CA ALA A 171 -4.16 -4.52 9.68
C ALA A 171 -3.01 -3.52 9.77
N LEU A 172 -2.10 -3.77 10.70
CA LEU A 172 -0.74 -3.23 10.72
C LEU A 172 0.23 -4.35 10.40
N ILE A 173 1.10 -4.13 9.42
CA ILE A 173 2.17 -5.07 9.06
C ILE A 173 3.51 -4.40 9.33
N LEU A 174 4.26 -4.95 10.28
CA LEU A 174 5.66 -4.58 10.52
C LEU A 174 6.52 -5.38 9.55
N ASN A 175 6.99 -4.73 8.50
CA ASN A 175 7.85 -5.32 7.48
C ASN A 175 9.31 -4.99 7.83
N GLU A 176 10.12 -6.01 8.10
CA GLU A 176 11.49 -5.81 8.53
C GLU A 176 12.30 -5.10 7.45
N SER A 177 12.88 -3.97 7.82
CA SER A 177 13.77 -3.18 6.94
C SER A 177 15.16 -3.80 6.90
N ALA A 178 15.85 -3.71 5.76
CA ALA A 178 17.23 -4.20 5.64
C ALA A 178 18.21 -3.48 6.60
N ASP A 179 17.89 -2.24 6.96
CA ASP A 179 18.64 -1.37 7.89
C ASP A 179 18.05 -1.38 9.31
N SER A 180 17.26 -2.40 9.66
CA SER A 180 16.68 -2.53 11.01
C SER A 180 17.78 -2.60 12.07
N THR A 181 17.63 -1.77 13.10
CA THR A 181 18.58 -1.69 14.22
C THR A 181 18.12 -2.50 15.44
N ILE A 182 16.90 -3.02 15.41
CA ILE A 182 16.33 -3.86 16.48
C ILE A 182 15.69 -5.11 15.88
N PRO A 183 15.66 -6.23 16.60
CA PRO A 183 14.95 -7.42 16.18
C PRO A 183 13.46 -7.14 15.95
N LEU A 184 12.89 -7.74 14.92
CA LEU A 184 11.47 -7.58 14.55
C LEU A 184 10.51 -7.87 15.72
N ALA A 185 10.83 -8.90 16.54
CA ALA A 185 10.04 -9.26 17.72
C ALA A 185 10.05 -8.15 18.79
N GLU A 186 11.15 -7.43 18.95
CA GLU A 186 11.26 -6.30 19.88
C GLU A 186 10.45 -5.10 19.36
N ALA A 187 10.52 -4.80 18.05
CA ALA A 187 9.71 -3.77 17.42
C ALA A 187 8.22 -4.05 17.60
N HIS A 188 7.79 -5.31 17.38
CA HIS A 188 6.41 -5.74 17.61
C HIS A 188 6.00 -5.58 19.08
N THR A 189 6.83 -6.02 20.03
CA THR A 189 6.56 -5.90 21.47
C THR A 189 6.41 -4.45 21.89
N ALA A 190 7.26 -3.56 21.38
CA ALA A 190 7.23 -2.13 21.71
C ALA A 190 5.96 -1.43 21.21
N ILE A 191 5.42 -1.81 20.04
CA ILE A 191 4.25 -1.17 19.45
C ILE A 191 2.92 -1.77 19.94
N ALA A 192 2.92 -3.05 20.34
CA ALA A 192 1.72 -3.81 20.68
C ALA A 192 0.76 -3.10 21.69
N PRO A 193 1.22 -2.41 22.74
CA PRO A 193 0.34 -1.71 23.66
C PRO A 193 -0.52 -0.62 23.00
N PHE A 194 -0.03 0.01 21.93
CA PHE A 194 -0.65 1.16 21.26
C PHE A 194 -1.62 0.75 20.15
N VAL A 195 -1.55 -0.50 19.69
CA VAL A 195 -2.28 -0.98 18.50
C VAL A 195 -3.36 -2.02 18.82
N ARG A 196 -3.74 -2.17 20.08
CA ARG A 196 -4.73 -3.17 20.55
C ARG A 196 -6.09 -3.09 19.85
N SER A 197 -6.46 -1.93 19.33
CA SER A 197 -7.71 -1.73 18.59
C SER A 197 -7.62 -2.11 17.12
N ILE A 198 -6.43 -2.44 16.61
CA ILE A 198 -6.23 -2.91 15.24
C ILE A 198 -6.44 -4.43 15.22
N PRO A 199 -7.36 -4.95 14.39
CA PRO A 199 -7.71 -6.39 14.41
C PRO A 199 -6.53 -7.33 14.18
N HIS A 200 -5.61 -6.92 13.27
CA HIS A 200 -4.45 -7.72 12.90
C HIS A 200 -3.16 -6.89 13.04
N CYS A 201 -2.23 -7.37 13.85
CA CYS A 201 -0.87 -6.84 13.92
C CYS A 201 0.08 -7.99 13.55
N LEU A 202 0.66 -7.91 12.35
CA LEU A 202 1.45 -8.97 11.75
C LEU A 202 2.90 -8.53 11.58
N VAL A 203 3.80 -9.48 11.53
CA VAL A 203 5.23 -9.27 11.28
C VAL A 203 5.62 -9.96 9.98
N GLN A 204 6.49 -9.32 9.22
CA GLN A 204 7.08 -9.86 8.01
C GLN A 204 8.61 -9.74 8.13
N PRO A 205 9.33 -10.85 8.32
CA PRO A 205 10.78 -10.85 8.29
C PRO A 205 11.33 -10.37 6.96
N HIS A 206 12.53 -9.81 6.98
CA HIS A 206 13.22 -9.44 5.75
C HIS A 206 13.56 -10.68 4.93
N VAL A 207 13.08 -10.75 3.70
CA VAL A 207 13.26 -11.89 2.80
C VAL A 207 13.58 -11.43 1.39
N ALA A 208 14.34 -12.24 0.65
CA ALA A 208 14.79 -11.91 -0.69
C ALA A 208 13.71 -12.13 -1.78
N SER A 209 12.64 -12.88 -1.49
CA SER A 209 11.62 -13.21 -2.49
C SER A 209 10.23 -13.41 -1.88
N LEU A 210 9.20 -13.26 -2.73
CA LEU A 210 7.80 -13.47 -2.33
C LEU A 210 7.49 -14.92 -1.89
N THR A 211 8.25 -15.90 -2.35
CA THR A 211 8.06 -17.31 -1.95
C THR A 211 8.43 -17.57 -0.49
N GLN A 212 9.17 -16.65 0.12
CA GLN A 212 9.59 -16.70 1.52
C GLN A 212 8.75 -15.76 2.40
N ALA A 213 7.81 -15.00 1.80
CA ALA A 213 6.94 -14.11 2.56
C ALA A 213 6.04 -14.90 3.50
N GLU A 214 5.80 -14.33 4.68
CA GLU A 214 4.82 -14.86 5.63
C GLU A 214 3.43 -14.98 5.00
N SER A 215 2.66 -15.94 5.47
CA SER A 215 1.31 -16.12 4.99
C SER A 215 0.38 -15.04 5.54
N PHE A 216 -0.11 -14.16 4.66
CA PHE A 216 -1.15 -13.18 4.98
C PHE A 216 -2.57 -13.75 4.83
N ALA A 217 -2.69 -15.06 4.92
CA ALA A 217 -3.97 -15.77 4.78
C ALA A 217 -5.07 -15.28 5.74
N ALA A 218 -4.69 -14.78 6.92
CA ALA A 218 -5.63 -14.22 7.90
C ALA A 218 -6.25 -12.88 7.44
N LEU A 219 -5.71 -12.24 6.40
CA LEU A 219 -6.20 -10.98 5.84
C LEU A 219 -7.10 -11.17 4.61
N LEU A 220 -7.29 -12.41 4.15
CA LEU A 220 -8.13 -12.81 3.03
C LEU A 220 -9.48 -13.31 3.57
#